data_0ae5849dc24df656ba05bf9701540890
#
_entry.id   0ae5849dc24df656ba05bf9701540890
#
_cell.length_a   1.000
_cell.length_b   1.000
_cell.length_c   1.000
_cell.angle_alpha   90.00
_cell.angle_beta   90.00
_cell.angle_gamma   90.00
#
_symmetry.space_group_name_H-M   'P 1'
#
loop_
_entity.id
_entity.type
_entity.pdbx_description
1 polymer ?
#
loop_
_entity_poly.entity_id
_entity_poly.type
_entity_poly.pdbx_seq_one_letter_code
_entity_poly.pdbx_strand_id
1 'polypeptide(L)'
;MIFSRPDQSGPRPAPFQAPQGDLAILAGNANPLLAQNIANTLGVSLTPARAHVFSEGNVFVRIKENVRGKDVFIIQGCHYPVNDNFMELLFWIDAARRASAQNVTAVIPFFSYAQGDKKDEPRVSIRARVCADAIEAAGADRVLTMDLHSPQIQGFFRVPVDHLYGRNVLVEHFKKLNVPDVVVCSPDVGFAKGAAAYAGLLGAPVVIGNKHRADHTETVQILEVIGDVQGRNIFLVDDLTITGNSLVEMSRTLKARGAKDIYVAVTHGVLSKGAAQRIADSDIKKMFITDTIENSFDPLPPNIEVVSVSHLMASAIRSIHDRTSISMLFPDKSVVS
;
A
#
# COMPACT_ATOMS: atom_id res chain seq x y z
N MET A 1 55.49 -16.71 -32.20
CA MET A 1 54.23 -16.72 -32.98
C MET A 1 53.10 -16.38 -32.03
N ILE A 2 52.57 -15.19 -32.16
CA ILE A 2 51.46 -14.70 -31.34
C ILE A 2 50.20 -15.03 -32.11
N PHE A 3 49.40 -15.96 -31.59
CA PHE A 3 48.05 -16.27 -32.17
C PHE A 3 47.11 -15.11 -31.88
N SER A 4 46.79 -14.31 -32.90
CA SER A 4 45.73 -13.33 -32.86
C SER A 4 44.38 -14.08 -32.77
N ARG A 5 43.59 -13.78 -31.72
CA ARG A 5 42.19 -14.22 -31.66
C ARG A 5 41.38 -13.57 -32.78
N PRO A 6 40.50 -14.34 -33.47
CA PRO A 6 39.64 -13.75 -34.48
C PRO A 6 38.71 -12.72 -33.84
N ASP A 7 38.55 -11.57 -34.51
CA ASP A 7 37.64 -10.51 -34.16
C ASP A 7 36.17 -11.04 -34.17
N GLN A 8 35.50 -11.02 -33.00
CA GLN A 8 34.10 -11.40 -32.82
C GLN A 8 33.17 -10.17 -32.85
N SER A 9 33.45 -9.15 -33.67
CA SER A 9 32.67 -7.94 -33.80
C SER A 9 31.45 -8.06 -34.74
N GLY A 10 30.87 -9.25 -34.87
CA GLY A 10 29.54 -9.39 -35.47
C GLY A 10 28.47 -8.79 -34.60
N PRO A 11 27.37 -8.22 -35.16
CA PRO A 11 26.27 -7.72 -34.36
C PRO A 11 25.72 -8.82 -33.45
N ARG A 12 25.71 -8.58 -32.14
CA ARG A 12 25.09 -9.52 -31.21
C ARG A 12 23.66 -9.75 -31.66
N PRO A 13 23.18 -10.99 -31.80
CA PRO A 13 21.79 -11.24 -32.08
C PRO A 13 20.96 -10.53 -31.02
N ALA A 14 19.88 -9.85 -31.44
CA ALA A 14 18.94 -9.21 -30.51
C ALA A 14 18.51 -10.24 -29.47
N PRO A 15 18.42 -9.88 -28.19
CA PRO A 15 17.99 -10.82 -27.16
C PRO A 15 16.65 -11.41 -27.58
N PHE A 16 16.56 -12.74 -27.53
CA PHE A 16 15.33 -13.47 -27.84
C PHE A 16 14.23 -12.95 -26.92
N GLN A 17 13.32 -12.14 -27.45
CA GLN A 17 12.13 -11.75 -26.73
C GLN A 17 11.20 -12.98 -26.72
N ALA A 18 11.12 -13.65 -25.58
CA ALA A 18 10.09 -14.66 -25.41
C ALA A 18 8.72 -14.03 -25.69
N PRO A 19 7.82 -14.75 -26.41
CA PRO A 19 6.45 -14.25 -26.61
C PRO A 19 5.83 -13.91 -25.25
N GLN A 20 5.09 -12.83 -25.19
CA GLN A 20 4.38 -12.41 -23.98
C GLN A 20 3.43 -13.54 -23.56
N GLY A 21 3.58 -14.03 -22.32
CA GLY A 21 2.71 -15.03 -21.75
C GLY A 21 1.30 -14.48 -21.51
N ASP A 22 0.32 -15.36 -21.40
CA ASP A 22 -1.03 -14.95 -20.96
C ASP A 22 -0.98 -14.40 -19.53
N LEU A 23 -1.90 -13.48 -19.21
CA LEU A 23 -2.08 -12.92 -17.87
C LEU A 23 -2.84 -13.91 -16.98
N ALA A 24 -2.34 -14.13 -15.76
CA ALA A 24 -3.01 -14.92 -14.73
C ALA A 24 -3.08 -14.14 -13.42
N ILE A 25 -4.28 -13.98 -12.86
CA ILE A 25 -4.53 -13.28 -11.59
C ILE A 25 -4.92 -14.30 -10.53
N LEU A 26 -4.11 -14.42 -9.48
CA LEU A 26 -4.38 -15.24 -8.31
C LEU A 26 -4.84 -14.35 -7.15
N ALA A 27 -5.95 -14.73 -6.52
CA ALA A 27 -6.43 -14.09 -5.30
C ALA A 27 -6.00 -14.93 -4.09
N GLY A 28 -5.28 -14.32 -3.16
CA GLY A 28 -5.10 -14.87 -1.83
C GLY A 28 -6.27 -14.53 -0.91
N ASN A 29 -6.29 -15.16 0.27
CA ASN A 29 -7.39 -15.03 1.22
C ASN A 29 -7.50 -13.62 1.86
N ALA A 30 -6.44 -12.82 1.81
CA ALA A 30 -6.44 -11.50 2.44
C ALA A 30 -7.24 -10.44 1.66
N ASN A 31 -7.25 -10.51 0.32
CA ASN A 31 -7.87 -9.47 -0.52
C ASN A 31 -8.72 -10.05 -1.66
N PRO A 32 -9.69 -10.94 -1.39
CA PRO A 32 -10.48 -11.59 -2.44
C PRO A 32 -11.35 -10.59 -3.22
N LEU A 33 -11.95 -9.59 -2.57
CA LEU A 33 -12.80 -8.59 -3.23
C LEU A 33 -11.96 -7.64 -4.09
N LEU A 34 -10.84 -7.15 -3.58
CA LEU A 34 -9.93 -6.31 -4.35
C LEU A 34 -9.39 -7.06 -5.57
N ALA A 35 -8.99 -8.32 -5.40
CA ALA A 35 -8.53 -9.17 -6.50
C ALA A 35 -9.60 -9.35 -7.57
N GLN A 36 -10.86 -9.58 -7.17
CA GLN A 36 -11.98 -9.69 -8.09
C GLN A 36 -12.23 -8.37 -8.84
N ASN A 37 -12.17 -7.23 -8.15
CA ASN A 37 -12.34 -5.91 -8.76
C ASN A 37 -11.21 -5.57 -9.74
N ILE A 38 -9.99 -5.98 -9.43
CA ILE A 38 -8.83 -5.84 -10.34
C ILE A 38 -9.05 -6.71 -11.59
N ALA A 39 -9.42 -7.99 -11.42
CA ALA A 39 -9.69 -8.89 -12.54
C ALA A 39 -10.82 -8.37 -13.45
N ASN A 40 -11.92 -7.88 -12.85
CA ASN A 40 -13.02 -7.25 -13.58
C ASN A 40 -12.55 -6.03 -14.38
N THR A 41 -11.72 -5.17 -13.78
CA THR A 41 -11.16 -3.99 -14.47
C THR A 41 -10.24 -4.37 -15.62
N LEU A 42 -9.48 -5.45 -15.47
CA LEU A 42 -8.62 -6.00 -16.54
C LEU A 42 -9.39 -6.73 -17.63
N GLY A 43 -10.66 -7.06 -17.38
CA GLY A 43 -11.48 -7.85 -18.32
C GLY A 43 -11.10 -9.34 -18.36
N VAL A 44 -10.54 -9.87 -17.25
CA VAL A 44 -10.13 -11.27 -17.12
C VAL A 44 -10.84 -11.94 -15.94
N SER A 45 -10.85 -13.27 -15.92
CA SER A 45 -11.31 -14.04 -14.77
C SER A 45 -10.16 -14.29 -13.79
N LEU A 46 -10.47 -14.41 -12.49
CA LEU A 46 -9.50 -14.94 -11.53
C LEU A 46 -9.09 -16.35 -11.92
N THR A 47 -7.81 -16.64 -11.85
CA THR A 47 -7.28 -17.99 -12.04
C THR A 47 -7.79 -18.89 -10.90
N PRO A 48 -8.50 -20.02 -11.21
CA PRO A 48 -8.99 -20.92 -10.20
C PRO A 48 -7.88 -21.44 -9.30
N ALA A 49 -8.00 -21.16 -8.03
CA ALA A 49 -7.03 -21.50 -7.00
C ALA A 49 -7.73 -21.80 -5.67
N ARG A 50 -7.02 -22.38 -4.72
CA ARG A 50 -7.54 -22.66 -3.38
C ARG A 50 -6.41 -22.51 -2.36
N ALA A 51 -6.65 -21.74 -1.32
CA ALA A 51 -5.93 -21.82 -0.08
C ALA A 51 -6.78 -22.55 0.97
N HIS A 52 -6.14 -23.25 1.88
CA HIS A 52 -6.76 -24.00 2.96
C HIS A 52 -5.85 -23.98 4.19
N VAL A 53 -6.43 -23.78 5.35
CA VAL A 53 -5.72 -23.90 6.63
C VAL A 53 -6.14 -25.23 7.26
N PHE A 54 -5.17 -26.09 7.53
CA PHE A 54 -5.41 -27.35 8.23
C PHE A 54 -5.69 -27.10 9.72
N SER A 55 -6.24 -28.10 10.40
CA SER A 55 -6.60 -28.00 11.82
C SER A 55 -5.41 -27.69 12.74
N GLU A 56 -4.21 -28.09 12.35
CA GLU A 56 -2.96 -27.77 13.05
C GLU A 56 -2.41 -26.36 12.72
N GLY A 57 -3.12 -25.57 11.91
CA GLY A 57 -2.72 -24.21 11.53
C GLY A 57 -1.81 -24.10 10.31
N ASN A 58 -1.47 -25.21 9.67
CA ASN A 58 -0.65 -25.21 8.46
C ASN A 58 -1.45 -24.69 7.25
N VAL A 59 -0.82 -23.86 6.42
CA VAL A 59 -1.43 -23.28 5.21
C VAL A 59 -1.05 -24.13 3.99
N PHE A 60 -2.03 -24.49 3.18
CA PHE A 60 -1.86 -25.18 1.91
C PHE A 60 -2.46 -24.36 0.78
N VAL A 61 -1.73 -24.21 -0.33
CA VAL A 61 -2.21 -23.54 -1.54
C VAL A 61 -2.16 -24.47 -2.75
N ARG A 62 -3.11 -24.29 -3.68
CA ARG A 62 -3.17 -25.05 -4.93
C ARG A 62 -3.71 -24.21 -6.08
N ILE A 63 -2.90 -24.04 -7.13
CA ILE A 63 -3.33 -23.48 -8.42
C ILE A 63 -4.03 -24.62 -9.19
N LYS A 64 -5.24 -24.37 -9.70
CA LYS A 64 -6.06 -25.41 -10.35
C LYS A 64 -5.98 -25.37 -11.88
N GLU A 65 -5.38 -24.33 -12.45
CA GLU A 65 -5.17 -24.18 -13.88
C GLU A 65 -3.68 -24.19 -14.24
N ASN A 66 -3.41 -24.43 -15.53
CA ASN A 66 -2.05 -24.36 -16.04
C ASN A 66 -1.60 -22.89 -16.14
N VAL A 67 -0.53 -22.55 -15.41
CA VAL A 67 0.09 -21.21 -15.43
C VAL A 67 1.48 -21.21 -16.09
N ARG A 68 1.87 -22.32 -16.73
CA ARG A 68 3.16 -22.45 -17.42
C ARG A 68 3.29 -21.36 -18.49
N GLY A 69 4.39 -20.62 -18.45
CA GLY A 69 4.68 -19.54 -19.39
C GLY A 69 3.81 -18.28 -19.25
N LYS A 70 2.91 -18.23 -18.24
CA LYS A 70 2.08 -17.04 -17.97
C LYS A 70 2.79 -16.03 -17.07
N ASP A 71 2.38 -14.76 -17.19
CA ASP A 71 2.68 -13.72 -16.21
C ASP A 71 1.67 -13.82 -15.07
N VAL A 72 2.13 -14.25 -13.91
CA VAL A 72 1.29 -14.51 -12.73
C VAL A 72 1.37 -13.34 -11.75
N PHE A 73 0.21 -12.75 -11.43
CA PHE A 73 0.08 -11.71 -10.42
C PHE A 73 -0.69 -12.28 -9.23
N ILE A 74 -0.05 -12.29 -8.06
CA ILE A 74 -0.59 -12.83 -6.81
C ILE A 74 -1.03 -11.66 -5.94
N ILE A 75 -2.35 -11.48 -5.77
CA ILE A 75 -2.90 -10.38 -4.97
C ILE A 75 -3.13 -10.89 -3.56
N GLN A 76 -2.24 -10.52 -2.64
CA GLN A 76 -2.25 -10.94 -1.24
C GLN A 76 -1.65 -9.86 -0.35
N GLY A 77 -2.48 -9.19 0.45
CA GLY A 77 -2.04 -8.28 1.49
C GLY A 77 -1.53 -9.01 2.73
N CYS A 78 -0.74 -8.32 3.53
CA CYS A 78 -0.18 -8.85 4.77
C CYS A 78 -0.84 -8.17 5.99
N HIS A 79 -2.18 -8.05 6.01
CA HIS A 79 -2.93 -7.60 7.18
C HIS A 79 -3.32 -8.77 8.09
N TYR A 80 -4.05 -8.51 9.15
CA TYR A 80 -4.44 -9.54 10.12
C TYR A 80 -5.29 -10.66 9.48
N PRO A 81 -4.96 -11.93 9.75
CA PRO A 81 -3.82 -12.45 10.55
C PRO A 81 -2.49 -12.35 9.78
N VAL A 82 -1.61 -11.44 10.23
CA VAL A 82 -0.43 -10.99 9.48
C VAL A 82 0.50 -12.12 9.06
N ASN A 83 0.83 -13.02 10.01
CA ASN A 83 1.78 -14.10 9.77
C ASN A 83 1.22 -15.13 8.81
N ASP A 84 -0.05 -15.49 8.95
CA ASP A 84 -0.71 -16.49 8.10
C ASP A 84 -0.83 -15.99 6.67
N ASN A 85 -1.26 -14.73 6.49
CA ASN A 85 -1.34 -14.09 5.19
C ASN A 85 0.03 -13.93 4.52
N PHE A 86 1.07 -13.65 5.30
CA PHE A 86 2.43 -13.57 4.79
C PHE A 86 2.96 -14.95 4.36
N MET A 87 2.73 -15.99 5.15
CA MET A 87 3.12 -17.36 4.77
C MET A 87 2.33 -17.84 3.55
N GLU A 88 1.04 -17.52 3.47
CA GLU A 88 0.23 -17.84 2.30
C GLU A 88 0.79 -17.19 1.03
N LEU A 89 1.21 -15.92 1.10
CA LEU A 89 1.88 -15.24 -0.02
C LEU A 89 3.12 -16.00 -0.50
N LEU A 90 4.00 -16.41 0.41
CA LEU A 90 5.22 -17.15 0.07
C LEU A 90 4.90 -18.48 -0.63
N PHE A 91 3.88 -19.20 -0.15
CA PHE A 91 3.47 -20.45 -0.76
C PHE A 91 2.83 -20.26 -2.15
N TRP A 92 2.07 -19.18 -2.38
CA TRP A 92 1.57 -18.84 -3.71
C TRP A 92 2.70 -18.55 -4.69
N ILE A 93 3.73 -17.80 -4.26
CA ILE A 93 4.91 -17.48 -5.09
C ILE A 93 5.64 -18.77 -5.48
N ASP A 94 5.96 -19.64 -4.50
CA ASP A 94 6.63 -20.93 -4.75
C ASP A 94 5.80 -21.85 -5.66
N ALA A 95 4.48 -21.94 -5.44
CA ALA A 95 3.59 -22.74 -6.27
C ALA A 95 3.57 -22.28 -7.73
N ALA A 96 3.51 -20.96 -7.98
CA ALA A 96 3.56 -20.40 -9.33
C ALA A 96 4.92 -20.66 -10.01
N ARG A 97 6.04 -20.51 -9.29
CA ARG A 97 7.37 -20.81 -9.79
C ARG A 97 7.53 -22.28 -10.17
N ARG A 98 7.12 -23.21 -9.28
CA ARG A 98 7.15 -24.65 -9.54
C ARG A 98 6.21 -25.08 -10.66
N ALA A 99 5.12 -24.34 -10.88
CA ALA A 99 4.24 -24.53 -12.03
C ALA A 99 4.79 -23.94 -13.35
N SER A 100 6.02 -23.43 -13.35
CA SER A 100 6.73 -22.85 -14.49
C SER A 100 6.07 -21.57 -15.03
N ALA A 101 5.53 -20.71 -14.17
CA ALA A 101 5.16 -19.36 -14.54
C ALA A 101 6.36 -18.64 -15.19
N GLN A 102 6.11 -17.77 -16.16
CA GLN A 102 7.18 -17.01 -16.82
C GLN A 102 7.70 -15.91 -15.89
N ASN A 103 6.79 -15.13 -15.30
CA ASN A 103 7.10 -14.13 -14.30
C ASN A 103 6.10 -14.27 -13.15
N VAL A 104 6.56 -14.02 -11.92
CA VAL A 104 5.73 -14.02 -10.72
C VAL A 104 5.84 -12.65 -10.05
N THR A 105 4.75 -11.87 -10.08
CA THR A 105 4.64 -10.59 -9.41
C THR A 105 3.85 -10.74 -8.12
N ALA A 106 4.48 -10.45 -6.98
CA ALA A 106 3.79 -10.33 -5.70
C ALA A 106 3.11 -8.96 -5.63
N VAL A 107 1.77 -8.95 -5.70
CA VAL A 107 0.96 -7.74 -5.53
C VAL A 107 0.52 -7.68 -4.07
N ILE A 108 1.16 -6.80 -3.31
CA ILE A 108 0.99 -6.66 -1.87
C ILE A 108 0.33 -5.30 -1.59
N PRO A 109 -1.02 -5.21 -1.58
CA PRO A 109 -1.72 -3.94 -1.36
C PRO A 109 -1.32 -3.26 -0.06
N PHE A 110 -1.15 -4.05 1.01
CA PHE A 110 -0.64 -3.61 2.30
C PHE A 110 0.45 -4.54 2.81
N PHE A 111 1.62 -3.97 3.07
CA PHE A 111 2.79 -4.68 3.61
C PHE A 111 3.00 -4.32 5.09
N SER A 112 2.36 -5.05 6.00
CA SER A 112 2.35 -4.76 7.45
C SER A 112 3.75 -4.63 8.06
N TYR A 113 4.70 -5.46 7.62
CA TYR A 113 6.07 -5.44 8.15
C TYR A 113 6.88 -4.21 7.73
N ALA A 114 6.37 -3.38 6.81
CA ALA A 114 6.99 -2.13 6.40
C ALA A 114 7.27 -1.16 7.57
N GLN A 115 6.49 -1.25 8.67
CA GLN A 115 6.75 -0.46 9.88
C GLN A 115 8.05 -0.84 10.61
N GLY A 116 8.63 -2.00 10.30
CA GLY A 116 9.90 -2.46 10.88
C GLY A 116 11.08 -2.21 9.92
N ASP A 117 11.23 -0.99 9.40
CA ASP A 117 12.20 -0.62 8.38
C ASP A 117 13.60 -0.27 8.92
N LYS A 118 13.72 -0.06 10.21
CA LYS A 118 14.95 0.38 10.88
C LYS A 118 15.08 -0.22 12.28
N LYS A 119 16.25 -0.03 12.87
CA LYS A 119 16.49 -0.29 14.30
C LYS A 119 16.25 1.00 15.06
N ASP A 120 15.21 1.04 15.82
CA ASP A 120 14.86 2.09 16.78
C ASP A 120 15.33 1.76 18.20
N GLU A 121 15.67 0.47 18.44
CA GLU A 121 16.21 -0.04 19.70
C GLU A 121 17.41 -0.98 19.46
N PRO A 122 18.27 -1.20 20.48
CA PRO A 122 19.32 -2.21 20.40
C PRO A 122 18.77 -3.63 20.24
N ARG A 123 19.38 -4.44 19.38
CA ARG A 123 19.10 -5.88 19.23
C ARG A 123 17.72 -6.22 18.66
N VAL A 124 17.04 -5.29 17.99
CA VAL A 124 15.80 -5.54 17.27
C VAL A 124 16.05 -5.95 15.82
N SER A 125 15.10 -6.66 15.23
CA SER A 125 15.12 -7.06 13.82
C SER A 125 14.68 -5.92 12.92
N ILE A 126 15.27 -5.81 11.72
CA ILE A 126 14.70 -5.04 10.59
C ILE A 126 13.73 -5.97 9.87
N ARG A 127 12.49 -6.01 10.34
CA ARG A 127 11.45 -6.96 9.89
C ARG A 127 11.13 -6.83 8.41
N ALA A 128 11.05 -5.61 7.89
CA ALA A 128 10.80 -5.35 6.48
C ALA A 128 11.88 -5.99 5.58
N ARG A 129 13.16 -5.95 6.01
CA ARG A 129 14.25 -6.60 5.26
C ARG A 129 14.13 -8.13 5.28
N VAL A 130 13.84 -8.72 6.42
CA VAL A 130 13.67 -10.18 6.53
C VAL A 130 12.54 -10.67 5.63
N CYS A 131 11.41 -9.94 5.62
CA CYS A 131 10.27 -10.28 4.77
C CYS A 131 10.58 -10.07 3.27
N ALA A 132 11.33 -9.03 2.91
CA ALA A 132 11.77 -8.83 1.53
C ALA A 132 12.64 -10.00 1.04
N ASP A 133 13.63 -10.42 1.83
CA ASP A 133 14.49 -11.58 1.51
C ASP A 133 13.66 -12.87 1.38
N ALA A 134 12.63 -13.08 2.21
CA ALA A 134 11.76 -14.26 2.13
C ALA A 134 10.89 -14.26 0.86
N ILE A 135 10.33 -13.12 0.44
CA ILE A 135 9.56 -12.96 -0.80
C ILE A 135 10.43 -13.29 -2.01
N GLU A 136 11.66 -12.78 -2.05
CA GLU A 136 12.64 -13.08 -3.12
C GLU A 136 13.06 -14.55 -3.12
N ALA A 137 13.33 -15.12 -1.94
CA ALA A 137 13.71 -16.52 -1.79
C ALA A 137 12.60 -17.47 -2.24
N ALA A 138 11.33 -17.12 -2.04
CA ALA A 138 10.19 -17.86 -2.55
C ALA A 138 10.08 -17.81 -4.09
N GLY A 139 10.72 -16.84 -4.75
CA GLY A 139 10.85 -16.77 -6.21
C GLY A 139 10.03 -15.66 -6.89
N ALA A 140 9.67 -14.59 -6.19
CA ALA A 140 9.09 -13.41 -6.81
C ALA A 140 10.11 -12.72 -7.75
N ASP A 141 9.67 -12.38 -8.95
CA ASP A 141 10.47 -11.62 -9.93
C ASP A 141 10.26 -10.11 -9.79
N ARG A 142 9.16 -9.70 -9.15
CA ARG A 142 8.75 -8.30 -8.97
C ARG A 142 7.80 -8.17 -7.78
N VAL A 143 7.78 -6.99 -7.19
CA VAL A 143 6.80 -6.60 -6.16
C VAL A 143 6.03 -5.38 -6.64
N LEU A 144 4.70 -5.41 -6.53
CA LEU A 144 3.82 -4.25 -6.71
C LEU A 144 3.16 -3.98 -5.36
N THR A 145 3.29 -2.77 -4.83
CA THR A 145 2.76 -2.42 -3.51
C THR A 145 2.25 -0.98 -3.48
N MET A 146 1.58 -0.59 -2.39
CA MET A 146 1.04 0.74 -2.21
C MET A 146 1.47 1.33 -0.86
N ASP A 147 1.77 2.63 -0.84
CA ASP A 147 2.09 3.47 0.32
C ASP A 147 2.89 2.75 1.41
N LEU A 148 4.10 2.31 1.05
CA LEU A 148 5.05 1.80 2.03
C LEU A 148 5.31 2.87 3.09
N HIS A 149 5.31 2.48 4.36
CA HIS A 149 5.58 3.37 5.50
C HIS A 149 6.85 4.23 5.29
N SER A 150 7.85 3.65 4.66
CA SER A 150 9.07 4.34 4.22
C SER A 150 9.36 3.95 2.76
N PRO A 151 9.42 4.91 1.80
CA PRO A 151 9.74 4.60 0.40
C PRO A 151 11.10 3.91 0.21
N GLN A 152 12.04 4.08 1.15
CA GLN A 152 13.36 3.45 1.12
C GLN A 152 13.31 1.93 1.23
N ILE A 153 12.20 1.35 1.72
CA ILE A 153 11.99 -0.11 1.78
C ILE A 153 12.10 -0.76 0.40
N GLN A 154 11.81 -0.02 -0.69
CA GLN A 154 12.05 -0.47 -2.06
C GLN A 154 13.50 -0.95 -2.26
N GLY A 155 14.46 -0.31 -1.59
CA GLY A 155 15.87 -0.69 -1.62
C GLY A 155 16.22 -1.94 -0.80
N PHE A 156 15.28 -2.53 -0.07
CA PHE A 156 15.48 -3.81 0.61
C PHE A 156 15.32 -4.99 -0.34
N PHE A 157 14.61 -4.80 -1.43
CA PHE A 157 14.44 -5.78 -2.47
C PHE A 157 15.58 -5.69 -3.51
N ARG A 158 15.98 -6.81 -4.07
CA ARG A 158 16.88 -6.90 -5.22
C ARG A 158 16.09 -6.98 -6.53
N VAL A 159 14.86 -7.44 -6.45
CA VAL A 159 13.92 -7.43 -7.58
C VAL A 159 13.28 -6.05 -7.72
N PRO A 160 12.77 -5.68 -8.92
CA PRO A 160 12.04 -4.44 -9.11
C PRO A 160 10.84 -4.31 -8.17
N VAL A 161 10.64 -3.11 -7.62
CA VAL A 161 9.49 -2.75 -6.80
C VAL A 161 8.75 -1.58 -7.44
N ASP A 162 7.49 -1.79 -7.76
CA ASP A 162 6.59 -0.74 -8.21
C ASP A 162 5.76 -0.27 -7.01
N HIS A 163 6.08 0.93 -6.52
CA HIS A 163 5.48 1.52 -5.33
C HIS A 163 4.42 2.56 -5.72
N LEU A 164 3.15 2.20 -5.66
CA LEU A 164 2.02 3.08 -5.96
C LEU A 164 1.66 3.97 -4.76
N TYR A 165 0.89 5.02 -5.05
CA TYR A 165 0.40 5.96 -4.03
C TYR A 165 -1.12 6.10 -4.09
N GLY A 166 -1.81 5.78 -2.98
CA GLY A 166 -3.26 5.89 -2.84
C GLY A 166 -3.77 7.34 -2.84
N ARG A 167 -2.88 8.30 -2.52
CA ARG A 167 -3.25 9.72 -2.42
C ARG A 167 -3.98 10.27 -3.65
N ASN A 168 -3.63 9.83 -4.86
CA ASN A 168 -4.30 10.32 -6.07
C ASN A 168 -5.78 9.92 -6.08
N VAL A 169 -6.05 8.66 -5.75
CA VAL A 169 -7.42 8.13 -5.69
C VAL A 169 -8.20 8.80 -4.57
N LEU A 170 -7.60 8.96 -3.39
CA LEU A 170 -8.23 9.60 -2.23
C LEU A 170 -8.52 11.09 -2.48
N VAL A 171 -7.58 11.83 -3.10
CA VAL A 171 -7.77 13.25 -3.43
C VAL A 171 -8.85 13.43 -4.48
N GLU A 172 -8.84 12.66 -5.55
CA GLU A 172 -9.89 12.72 -6.58
C GLU A 172 -11.27 12.38 -6.01
N HIS A 173 -11.33 11.47 -5.04
CA HIS A 173 -12.56 11.18 -4.33
C HIS A 173 -13.02 12.35 -3.44
N PHE A 174 -12.09 12.95 -2.68
CA PHE A 174 -12.37 14.09 -1.82
C PHE A 174 -12.81 15.32 -2.61
N LYS A 175 -12.22 15.60 -3.78
CA LYS A 175 -12.60 16.72 -4.65
C LYS A 175 -14.08 16.69 -5.03
N LYS A 176 -14.71 15.53 -5.16
CA LYS A 176 -16.13 15.38 -5.50
C LYS A 176 -17.06 15.97 -4.44
N LEU A 177 -16.58 16.16 -3.21
CA LEU A 177 -17.35 16.79 -2.13
C LEU A 177 -17.43 18.31 -2.25
N ASN A 178 -16.60 18.93 -3.10
CA ASN A 178 -16.53 20.39 -3.30
C ASN A 178 -16.41 21.17 -1.97
N VAL A 179 -15.59 20.68 -1.04
CA VAL A 179 -15.37 21.33 0.26
C VAL A 179 -14.53 22.60 0.07
N PRO A 180 -15.02 23.78 0.48
CA PRO A 180 -14.28 25.03 0.33
C PRO A 180 -13.23 25.19 1.43
N ASP A 181 -12.30 26.12 1.25
CA ASP A 181 -11.33 26.58 2.26
C ASP A 181 -10.57 25.44 2.96
N VAL A 182 -10.08 24.48 2.17
CA VAL A 182 -9.42 23.29 2.69
C VAL A 182 -7.97 23.58 3.08
N VAL A 183 -7.57 23.05 4.22
CA VAL A 183 -6.18 22.95 4.68
C VAL A 183 -5.84 21.47 4.87
N VAL A 184 -4.72 21.03 4.32
CA VAL A 184 -4.23 19.65 4.52
C VAL A 184 -3.45 19.60 5.84
N CYS A 185 -3.76 18.60 6.66
CA CYS A 185 -3.10 18.40 7.96
C CYS A 185 -2.33 17.07 7.97
N SER A 186 -1.07 17.11 8.41
CA SER A 186 -0.32 15.93 8.81
C SER A 186 -0.54 15.68 10.31
N PRO A 187 -0.82 14.43 10.75
CA PRO A 187 -0.98 14.14 12.18
C PRO A 187 0.32 14.30 12.98
N ASP A 188 1.47 14.21 12.31
CA ASP A 188 2.78 14.37 12.92
C ASP A 188 3.83 14.84 11.88
N VAL A 189 5.04 15.12 12.37
CA VAL A 189 6.17 15.59 11.52
C VAL A 189 6.63 14.47 10.56
N GLY A 190 6.47 13.21 10.93
CA GLY A 190 6.93 12.06 10.11
C GLY A 190 6.23 12.00 8.76
N PHE A 191 4.93 12.31 8.71
CA PHE A 191 4.15 12.28 7.48
C PHE A 191 4.06 13.66 6.77
N ALA A 192 4.78 14.68 7.22
CA ALA A 192 4.69 16.04 6.65
C ALA A 192 4.94 16.09 5.13
N LYS A 193 5.88 15.30 4.59
CA LYS A 193 6.13 15.20 3.15
C LYS A 193 4.96 14.55 2.40
N GLY A 194 4.34 13.55 2.99
CA GLY A 194 3.12 12.93 2.47
C GLY A 194 1.99 13.96 2.38
N ALA A 195 1.73 14.68 3.47
CA ALA A 195 0.72 15.73 3.52
C ALA A 195 0.98 16.85 2.49
N ALA A 196 2.24 17.27 2.30
CA ALA A 196 2.60 18.24 1.27
C ALA A 196 2.25 17.76 -0.15
N ALA A 197 2.40 16.46 -0.43
CA ALA A 197 1.99 15.89 -1.71
C ALA A 197 0.46 15.91 -1.91
N TYR A 198 -0.34 15.63 -0.86
CA TYR A 198 -1.79 15.82 -0.89
C TYR A 198 -2.19 17.27 -1.13
N ALA A 199 -1.51 18.20 -0.43
CA ALA A 199 -1.75 19.63 -0.56
C ALA A 199 -1.45 20.15 -1.97
N GLY A 200 -0.37 19.70 -2.59
CA GLY A 200 -0.04 20.02 -3.98
C GLY A 200 -1.14 19.59 -4.96
N LEU A 201 -1.73 18.41 -4.78
CA LEU A 201 -2.84 17.93 -5.61
C LEU A 201 -4.15 18.71 -5.40
N LEU A 202 -4.33 19.32 -4.23
CA LEU A 202 -5.51 20.12 -3.88
C LEU A 202 -5.32 21.62 -4.12
N GLY A 203 -4.09 22.10 -4.30
CA GLY A 203 -3.78 23.54 -4.29
C GLY A 203 -4.04 24.18 -2.91
N ALA A 204 -3.87 23.42 -1.82
CA ALA A 204 -4.21 23.82 -0.46
C ALA A 204 -2.94 24.04 0.41
N PRO A 205 -3.00 24.88 1.46
CA PRO A 205 -1.91 24.99 2.42
C PRO A 205 -1.78 23.74 3.30
N VAL A 206 -0.61 23.59 3.95
CA VAL A 206 -0.31 22.48 4.88
C VAL A 206 -0.18 23.00 6.29
N VAL A 207 -0.74 22.26 7.24
CA VAL A 207 -0.48 22.40 8.67
C VAL A 207 0.05 21.08 9.22
N ILE A 208 0.85 21.12 10.29
CA ILE A 208 1.51 19.94 10.82
C ILE A 208 1.19 19.81 12.30
N GLY A 209 0.71 18.63 12.69
CA GLY A 209 0.62 18.21 14.08
C GLY A 209 2.01 17.90 14.62
N ASN A 210 2.29 18.38 15.81
CA ASN A 210 3.53 18.14 16.52
C ASN A 210 3.22 17.55 17.89
N LYS A 211 3.67 16.32 18.13
CA LYS A 211 3.51 15.63 19.42
C LYS A 211 4.74 15.84 20.26
N HIS A 212 4.61 16.58 21.36
CA HIS A 212 5.64 16.67 22.38
C HIS A 212 5.27 15.74 23.55
N ARG A 213 6.19 14.82 23.89
CA ARG A 213 6.14 14.12 25.17
C ARG A 213 6.72 15.05 26.23
N ALA A 214 5.90 15.52 27.15
CA ALA A 214 6.33 16.48 28.17
C ALA A 214 7.27 15.86 29.22
N ASP A 215 7.24 14.53 29.42
CA ASP A 215 8.10 13.79 30.37
C ASP A 215 8.16 12.29 30.01
N HIS A 216 9.15 11.58 30.57
CA HIS A 216 9.29 10.11 30.49
C HIS A 216 8.18 9.33 31.22
N THR A 217 7.20 10.03 31.78
CA THR A 217 5.99 9.45 32.38
C THR A 217 4.84 9.57 31.40
N GLU A 218 4.16 8.46 31.11
CA GLU A 218 3.20 8.21 30.01
C GLU A 218 1.95 9.11 29.92
N THR A 219 1.85 10.25 30.61
CA THR A 219 0.56 10.84 30.96
C THR A 219 0.19 12.18 30.33
N VAL A 220 1.08 12.91 29.66
CA VAL A 220 0.67 14.16 28.96
C VAL A 220 1.33 14.28 27.61
N GLN A 221 0.58 14.01 26.54
CA GLN A 221 0.96 14.35 25.19
C GLN A 221 0.43 15.75 24.88
N ILE A 222 1.31 16.75 24.77
CA ILE A 222 0.93 18.07 24.25
C ILE A 222 0.93 17.94 22.72
N LEU A 223 -0.27 18.07 22.14
CA LEU A 223 -0.44 18.09 20.70
C LEU A 223 -0.49 19.55 20.25
N GLU A 224 0.56 19.98 19.57
CA GLU A 224 0.66 21.31 18.98
C GLU A 224 0.35 21.25 17.48
N VAL A 225 -0.31 22.28 16.94
CA VAL A 225 -0.54 22.40 15.49
C VAL A 225 0.23 23.60 14.99
N ILE A 226 1.12 23.38 14.05
CA ILE A 226 1.90 24.41 13.38
C ILE A 226 1.14 24.83 12.13
N GLY A 227 0.67 26.08 12.09
CA GLY A 227 -0.12 26.66 11.02
C GLY A 227 -1.52 27.11 11.48
N ASP A 228 -2.24 27.79 10.58
CA ASP A 228 -3.57 28.36 10.86
C ASP A 228 -4.68 27.44 10.37
N VAL A 229 -5.60 27.11 11.29
CA VAL A 229 -6.78 26.24 11.05
C VAL A 229 -8.09 26.94 11.38
N GLN A 230 -8.03 28.18 11.89
CA GLN A 230 -9.21 28.93 12.34
C GLN A 230 -10.22 29.12 11.20
N GLY A 231 -11.42 28.64 11.38
CA GLY A 231 -12.49 28.76 10.39
C GLY A 231 -12.29 27.94 9.10
N ARG A 232 -11.30 27.05 9.02
CA ARG A 232 -10.97 26.25 7.84
C ARG A 232 -11.54 24.84 7.92
N ASN A 233 -11.77 24.23 6.76
CA ASN A 233 -12.04 22.81 6.64
C ASN A 233 -10.70 22.05 6.58
N ILE A 234 -10.59 20.96 7.33
CA ILE A 234 -9.36 20.20 7.44
C ILE A 234 -9.44 18.90 6.66
N PHE A 235 -8.42 18.62 5.87
CA PHE A 235 -8.19 17.30 5.28
C PHE A 235 -6.97 16.68 5.97
N LEU A 236 -7.23 15.90 7.02
CA LEU A 236 -6.22 15.19 7.81
C LEU A 236 -5.83 13.91 7.07
N VAL A 237 -4.54 13.75 6.76
CA VAL A 237 -4.04 12.67 5.90
C VAL A 237 -2.91 11.88 6.57
N ASP A 238 -2.93 10.55 6.37
CA ASP A 238 -1.89 9.66 6.86
C ASP A 238 -1.71 8.45 5.91
N ASP A 239 -0.62 7.68 6.06
CA ASP A 239 -0.40 6.42 5.34
C ASP A 239 -1.22 5.29 5.98
N LEU A 240 -1.27 5.22 7.29
CA LEU A 240 -1.80 4.09 8.07
C LEU A 240 -2.51 4.53 9.35
N THR A 241 -3.60 3.85 9.67
CA THR A 241 -4.18 3.91 11.02
C THR A 241 -4.53 2.52 11.55
N ILE A 242 -4.13 2.21 12.78
CA ILE A 242 -4.41 0.94 13.44
C ILE A 242 -5.53 1.10 14.46
N THR A 243 -5.37 1.98 15.43
CA THR A 243 -6.33 2.17 16.53
C THR A 243 -7.24 3.39 16.35
N GLY A 244 -6.91 4.28 15.43
CA GLY A 244 -7.59 5.57 15.24
C GLY A 244 -7.25 6.64 16.28
N ASN A 245 -6.54 6.31 17.36
CA ASN A 245 -6.30 7.23 18.48
C ASN A 245 -5.63 8.54 18.05
N SER A 246 -4.57 8.47 17.24
CA SER A 246 -3.84 9.66 16.77
C SER A 246 -4.74 10.59 15.95
N LEU A 247 -5.61 10.03 15.10
CA LEU A 247 -6.54 10.79 14.28
C LEU A 247 -7.62 11.47 15.13
N VAL A 248 -8.15 10.74 16.13
CA VAL A 248 -9.17 11.26 17.06
C VAL A 248 -8.60 12.36 17.95
N GLU A 249 -7.41 12.18 18.51
CA GLU A 249 -6.73 13.21 19.30
C GLU A 249 -6.45 14.47 18.47
N MET A 250 -5.95 14.28 17.23
CA MET A 250 -5.72 15.39 16.32
C MET A 250 -7.02 16.12 15.98
N SER A 251 -8.11 15.38 15.71
CA SER A 251 -9.41 16.00 15.39
C SER A 251 -9.91 16.89 16.53
N ARG A 252 -9.81 16.44 17.78
CA ARG A 252 -10.16 17.24 18.97
C ARG A 252 -9.31 18.52 19.07
N THR A 253 -8.00 18.39 18.86
CA THR A 253 -7.07 19.55 18.90
C THR A 253 -7.40 20.56 17.80
N LEU A 254 -7.68 20.10 16.59
CA LEU A 254 -8.07 20.95 15.47
C LEU A 254 -9.39 21.68 15.74
N LYS A 255 -10.39 20.98 16.30
CA LYS A 255 -11.66 21.58 16.72
C LYS A 255 -11.46 22.64 17.80
N ALA A 256 -10.67 22.35 18.82
CA ALA A 256 -10.35 23.32 19.88
C ALA A 256 -9.66 24.58 19.35
N ARG A 257 -8.96 24.50 18.21
CA ARG A 257 -8.35 25.64 17.51
C ARG A 257 -9.26 26.30 16.47
N GLY A 258 -10.55 25.96 16.46
CA GLY A 258 -11.55 26.61 15.63
C GLY A 258 -11.67 26.08 14.21
N ALA A 259 -11.17 24.88 13.92
CA ALA A 259 -11.43 24.23 12.63
C ALA A 259 -12.93 23.96 12.45
N LYS A 260 -13.42 24.08 11.20
CA LYS A 260 -14.82 23.79 10.84
C LYS A 260 -15.05 22.26 10.79
N ASP A 261 -15.05 21.69 9.62
CA ASP A 261 -15.24 20.26 9.41
C ASP A 261 -13.90 19.55 9.24
N ILE A 262 -13.81 18.33 9.77
CA ILE A 262 -12.61 17.51 9.68
C ILE A 262 -12.93 16.29 8.84
N TYR A 263 -12.22 16.16 7.73
CA TYR A 263 -12.22 15.01 6.85
C TYR A 263 -10.89 14.30 7.01
N VAL A 264 -10.91 12.98 6.95
CA VAL A 264 -9.69 12.16 7.08
C VAL A 264 -9.51 11.32 5.83
N ALA A 265 -8.28 11.15 5.36
CA ALA A 265 -7.94 10.17 4.35
C ALA A 265 -6.70 9.37 4.77
N VAL A 266 -6.84 8.05 4.76
CA VAL A 266 -5.77 7.12 5.11
C VAL A 266 -5.75 6.00 4.08
N THR A 267 -4.57 5.71 3.55
CA THR A 267 -4.46 4.62 2.59
C THR A 267 -4.77 3.28 3.26
N HIS A 268 -4.12 2.97 4.39
CA HIS A 268 -4.25 1.69 5.06
C HIS A 268 -5.08 1.80 6.35
N GLY A 269 -6.37 1.57 6.23
CA GLY A 269 -7.28 1.52 7.39
C GLY A 269 -7.28 0.13 8.03
N VAL A 270 -6.28 -0.19 8.89
CA VAL A 270 -6.26 -1.47 9.62
C VAL A 270 -7.45 -1.59 10.56
N LEU A 271 -7.82 -0.49 11.20
CA LEU A 271 -8.99 -0.36 12.08
C LEU A 271 -9.16 -1.58 13.00
N SER A 272 -8.20 -1.77 13.91
CA SER A 272 -8.30 -2.81 14.93
C SER A 272 -9.61 -2.71 15.71
N LYS A 273 -10.00 -3.81 16.40
CA LYS A 273 -11.27 -3.90 17.12
C LYS A 273 -11.62 -2.64 17.93
N GLY A 274 -12.80 -2.08 17.68
CA GLY A 274 -13.30 -0.86 18.29
C GLY A 274 -12.72 0.45 17.73
N ALA A 275 -11.79 0.42 16.77
CA ALA A 275 -11.23 1.64 16.17
C ALA A 275 -12.27 2.39 15.32
N ALA A 276 -13.06 1.66 14.55
CA ALA A 276 -14.11 2.24 13.72
C ALA A 276 -15.13 3.01 14.55
N GLN A 277 -15.56 2.45 15.69
CA GLN A 277 -16.49 3.12 16.60
C GLN A 277 -15.88 4.37 17.24
N ARG A 278 -14.60 4.31 17.68
CA ARG A 278 -13.90 5.50 18.21
C ARG A 278 -13.86 6.65 17.22
N ILE A 279 -13.63 6.34 15.94
CA ILE A 279 -13.62 7.32 14.87
C ILE A 279 -15.04 7.87 14.65
N ALA A 280 -16.06 7.02 14.70
CA ALA A 280 -17.45 7.43 14.56
C ALA A 280 -17.91 8.40 15.66
N ASP A 281 -17.44 8.18 16.89
CA ASP A 281 -17.78 8.97 18.09
C ASP A 281 -16.90 10.23 18.24
N SER A 282 -16.05 10.53 17.25
CA SER A 282 -15.11 11.66 17.28
C SER A 282 -15.63 12.88 16.51
N ASP A 283 -14.83 13.94 16.47
CA ASP A 283 -15.09 15.15 15.68
C ASP A 283 -14.84 14.93 14.15
N ILE A 284 -14.51 13.71 13.71
CA ILE A 284 -14.27 13.40 12.31
C ILE A 284 -15.61 13.28 11.58
N LYS A 285 -15.86 14.23 10.70
CA LYS A 285 -17.09 14.26 9.90
C LYS A 285 -17.17 13.11 8.91
N LYS A 286 -16.07 12.83 8.23
CA LYS A 286 -15.98 11.73 7.26
C LYS A 286 -14.54 11.25 7.13
N MET A 287 -14.36 9.94 7.05
CA MET A 287 -13.08 9.31 6.82
C MET A 287 -13.13 8.46 5.54
N PHE A 288 -12.08 8.58 4.74
CA PHE A 288 -11.84 7.76 3.55
C PHE A 288 -10.67 6.83 3.82
N ILE A 289 -10.88 5.56 3.59
CA ILE A 289 -9.84 4.53 3.59
C ILE A 289 -9.86 3.81 2.26
N THR A 290 -8.77 3.11 1.90
CA THR A 290 -8.80 2.30 0.69
C THR A 290 -9.11 0.83 0.99
N ASP A 291 -9.44 0.08 -0.07
CA ASP A 291 -9.62 -1.38 -0.03
C ASP A 291 -8.29 -2.17 -0.11
N THR A 292 -7.15 -1.54 0.20
CA THR A 292 -5.86 -2.24 0.39
C THR A 292 -5.90 -3.23 1.55
N ILE A 293 -6.82 -3.03 2.48
CA ILE A 293 -7.15 -3.93 3.59
C ILE A 293 -8.64 -4.21 3.56
N GLU A 294 -9.00 -5.47 3.44
CA GLU A 294 -10.38 -5.91 3.62
C GLU A 294 -10.64 -6.09 5.13
N ASN A 295 -11.25 -5.06 5.73
CA ASN A 295 -11.45 -5.01 7.17
C ASN A 295 -12.52 -6.03 7.60
N SER A 296 -12.17 -6.88 8.58
CA SER A 296 -13.02 -7.94 9.11
C SER A 296 -13.32 -7.82 10.61
N PHE A 297 -12.84 -6.76 11.27
CA PHE A 297 -13.01 -6.62 12.71
C PHE A 297 -14.42 -6.19 13.11
N ASP A 298 -14.87 -5.08 12.55
CA ASP A 298 -16.16 -4.46 12.87
C ASP A 298 -16.84 -3.94 11.61
N PRO A 299 -18.18 -3.87 11.56
CA PRO A 299 -18.88 -3.16 10.50
C PRO A 299 -18.44 -1.68 10.46
N LEU A 300 -18.23 -1.15 9.27
CA LEU A 300 -17.85 0.26 9.12
C LEU A 300 -19.03 1.18 9.39
N PRO A 301 -18.87 2.19 10.27
CA PRO A 301 -19.87 3.23 10.50
C PRO A 301 -20.10 4.08 9.23
N PRO A 302 -21.27 4.76 9.10
CA PRO A 302 -21.62 5.50 7.90
C PRO A 302 -20.69 6.69 7.58
N ASN A 303 -19.91 7.16 8.55
CA ASN A 303 -18.89 8.19 8.33
C ASN A 303 -17.53 7.67 7.86
N ILE A 304 -17.35 6.34 7.74
CA ILE A 304 -16.17 5.73 7.14
C ILE A 304 -16.53 5.16 5.76
N GLU A 305 -15.86 5.63 4.72
CA GLU A 305 -16.09 5.23 3.34
C GLU A 305 -14.86 4.56 2.76
N VAL A 306 -15.07 3.41 2.09
CA VAL A 306 -14.01 2.69 1.39
C VAL A 306 -13.93 3.18 -0.05
N VAL A 307 -12.74 3.62 -0.47
CA VAL A 307 -12.44 4.08 -1.81
C VAL A 307 -11.55 3.04 -2.50
N SER A 308 -12.05 2.43 -3.58
CA SER A 308 -11.31 1.34 -4.22
C SER A 308 -10.09 1.83 -4.99
N VAL A 309 -8.98 1.13 -4.82
CA VAL A 309 -7.73 1.31 -5.58
C VAL A 309 -7.60 0.30 -6.73
N SER A 310 -8.64 -0.49 -6.99
CA SER A 310 -8.62 -1.56 -8.00
C SER A 310 -8.25 -1.06 -9.40
N HIS A 311 -8.75 0.10 -9.83
CA HIS A 311 -8.39 0.68 -11.12
C HIS A 311 -6.92 1.07 -11.22
N LEU A 312 -6.35 1.66 -10.17
CA LEU A 312 -4.93 2.02 -10.13
C LEU A 312 -4.05 0.78 -10.17
N MET A 313 -4.36 -0.23 -9.35
CA MET A 313 -3.62 -1.49 -9.34
C MET A 313 -3.77 -2.27 -10.65
N ALA A 314 -4.97 -2.33 -11.23
CA ALA A 314 -5.19 -2.95 -12.54
C ALA A 314 -4.38 -2.27 -13.64
N SER A 315 -4.33 -0.94 -13.64
CA SER A 315 -3.52 -0.18 -14.60
C SER A 315 -2.02 -0.49 -14.46
N ALA A 316 -1.52 -0.61 -13.23
CA ALA A 316 -0.14 -1.01 -12.98
C ALA A 316 0.13 -2.45 -13.45
N ILE A 317 -0.74 -3.39 -13.12
CA ILE A 317 -0.66 -4.79 -13.57
C ILE A 317 -0.65 -4.86 -15.11
N ARG A 318 -1.56 -4.13 -15.76
CA ARG A 318 -1.61 -4.05 -17.24
C ARG A 318 -0.29 -3.52 -17.79
N SER A 319 0.23 -2.42 -17.26
CA SER A 319 1.50 -1.85 -17.73
C SER A 319 2.68 -2.79 -17.53
N ILE A 320 2.75 -3.51 -16.40
CA ILE A 320 3.79 -4.52 -16.14
C ILE A 320 3.68 -5.67 -17.14
N HIS A 321 2.48 -6.19 -17.35
CA HIS A 321 2.21 -7.27 -18.30
C HIS A 321 2.55 -6.85 -19.74
N ASP A 322 2.05 -5.69 -20.19
CA ASP A 322 2.30 -5.15 -21.52
C ASP A 322 3.72 -4.60 -21.72
N ARG A 323 4.57 -4.66 -20.66
CA ARG A 323 5.95 -4.13 -20.69
C ARG A 323 6.02 -2.66 -21.07
N THR A 324 4.99 -1.90 -20.67
CA THR A 324 4.89 -0.45 -20.87
C THR A 324 5.27 0.30 -19.60
N SER A 325 5.49 1.62 -19.73
CA SER A 325 5.88 2.44 -18.58
C SER A 325 4.72 2.64 -17.61
N ILE A 326 4.96 2.43 -16.33
CA ILE A 326 4.05 2.77 -15.23
C ILE A 326 4.19 4.23 -14.77
N SER A 327 5.11 5.01 -15.36
CA SER A 327 5.42 6.38 -14.92
C SER A 327 4.20 7.30 -14.96
N MET A 328 3.25 7.05 -15.87
CA MET A 328 2.00 7.82 -15.99
C MET A 328 1.05 7.61 -14.81
N LEU A 329 1.25 6.58 -14.01
CA LEU A 329 0.45 6.29 -12.81
C LEU A 329 0.97 7.04 -11.57
N PHE A 330 2.16 7.64 -11.69
CA PHE A 330 2.76 8.46 -10.63
C PHE A 330 2.40 9.93 -10.87
N PRO A 331 2.09 10.68 -9.82
CA PRO A 331 1.83 12.12 -9.97
C PRO A 331 3.05 12.82 -10.56
N ASP A 332 2.78 13.83 -11.37
CA ASP A 332 3.80 14.64 -12.03
C ASP A 332 4.87 15.09 -11.02
N LYS A 333 6.14 14.82 -11.36
CA LYS A 333 7.30 15.22 -10.52
C LYS A 333 7.47 16.73 -10.38
N SER A 334 6.65 17.53 -11.05
CA SER A 334 6.70 19.01 -11.01
C SER A 334 6.25 19.62 -9.68
N VAL A 335 5.75 18.82 -8.72
CA VAL A 335 5.26 19.30 -7.41
C VAL A 335 6.22 18.96 -6.26
N VAL A 336 7.35 18.31 -6.54
CA VAL A 336 8.36 17.93 -5.53
C VAL A 336 9.73 18.37 -6.01
N SER A 337 9.92 19.67 -6.16
CA SER A 337 11.24 20.31 -6.25
C SER A 337 11.39 21.35 -5.13
#